data_7350bf3cb7fd4f6f8d90546829b6bb4d
#
_entry.id   7350bf3cb7fd4f6f8d90546829b6bb4d
#
_cell.length_a   1.000
_cell.length_b   1.000
_cell.length_c   1.000
_cell.angle_alpha   90.00
_cell.angle_beta   90.00
_cell.angle_gamma   90.00
#
_symmetry.space_group_name_H-M   'P 1'
#
loop_
_entity.id
_entity.type
_entity.pdbx_description
1 polymer ?
#
loop_
_entity_poly.entity_id
_entity_poly.type
_entity_poly.pdbx_seq_one_letter_code
_entity_poly.pdbx_strand_id
1 'polypeptide(L)'
;MGALRFIREKLKPLLATKFAGHSCMVVGDPAGVQRAQTDERSVFDIFKAEGFKIVPAKTNTITARIAAVDNWLTRSIDGGAAHLVDPGCKALINAYRGGYRYKVKTSGEVEDKPEKNRHSHVMDAHEYACLHADPAGFGGGLFMQQGRREVRKSTFYY
;
A
#
# COMPACT_ATOMS: atom_id res chain seq x y z
N MET A 1 -14.40 -0.01 12.50
CA MET A 1 -14.55 1.42 12.12
C MET A 1 -14.89 1.47 10.65
N GLY A 2 -15.97 2.20 10.25
CA GLY A 2 -16.34 2.35 8.84
C GLY A 2 -15.42 3.32 8.09
N ALA A 3 -15.42 3.24 6.75
CA ALA A 3 -14.53 4.03 5.89
C ALA A 3 -14.63 5.54 6.12
N LEU A 4 -15.84 6.09 6.21
CA LEU A 4 -16.07 7.52 6.44
C LEU A 4 -15.42 8.01 7.74
N ARG A 5 -15.62 7.26 8.81
CA ARG A 5 -15.07 7.59 10.13
C ARG A 5 -13.53 7.50 10.12
N PHE A 6 -12.98 6.47 9.46
CA PHE A 6 -11.54 6.33 9.28
C PHE A 6 -10.93 7.54 8.54
N ILE A 7 -11.56 7.96 7.44
CA ILE A 7 -11.08 9.11 6.65
C ILE A 7 -11.04 10.36 7.52
N ARG A 8 -12.13 10.66 8.22
CA ARG A 8 -12.27 11.93 8.96
C ARG A 8 -11.44 11.97 10.24
N GLU A 9 -11.42 10.87 11.00
CA GLU A 9 -10.77 10.84 12.31
C GLU A 9 -9.28 10.42 12.27
N LYS A 10 -8.84 9.75 11.21
CA LYS A 10 -7.46 9.23 11.12
C LYS A 10 -6.70 9.74 9.91
N LEU A 11 -7.25 9.56 8.71
CA LEU A 11 -6.49 9.83 7.49
C LEU A 11 -6.29 11.33 7.27
N LYS A 12 -7.35 12.14 7.32
CA LYS A 12 -7.25 13.59 7.12
C LYS A 12 -6.33 14.27 8.14
N PRO A 13 -6.42 14.00 9.45
CA PRO A 13 -5.48 14.56 10.43
C PRO A 13 -4.04 14.14 10.19
N LEU A 14 -3.81 12.87 9.82
CA LEU A 14 -2.47 12.37 9.50
C LEU A 14 -1.86 13.10 8.31
N LEU A 15 -2.64 13.29 7.23
CA LEU A 15 -2.19 14.01 6.04
C LEU A 15 -1.94 15.49 6.32
N ALA A 16 -2.78 16.13 7.14
CA ALA A 16 -2.62 17.53 7.49
C ALA A 16 -1.41 17.82 8.39
N THR A 17 -0.93 16.82 9.13
CA THR A 17 0.21 16.95 10.04
C THR A 17 1.48 16.34 9.45
N LYS A 18 1.54 15.02 9.33
CA LYS A 18 2.77 14.30 8.94
C LYS A 18 3.10 14.47 7.45
N PHE A 19 2.09 14.69 6.61
CA PHE A 19 2.24 14.78 5.15
C PHE A 19 1.71 16.11 4.59
N ALA A 20 1.76 17.19 5.38
CA ALA A 20 1.35 18.52 4.96
C ALA A 20 2.07 18.95 3.67
N GLY A 21 1.33 19.48 2.71
CA GLY A 21 1.86 19.91 1.42
C GLY A 21 2.09 18.79 0.39
N HIS A 22 1.85 17.53 0.74
CA HIS A 22 1.97 16.41 -0.21
C HIS A 22 0.61 16.06 -0.81
N SER A 23 0.61 15.72 -2.10
CA SER A 23 -0.57 15.13 -2.74
C SER A 23 -0.73 13.67 -2.29
N CYS A 24 -1.97 13.25 -2.02
CA CYS A 24 -2.29 11.90 -1.65
C CYS A 24 -3.16 11.24 -2.71
N MET A 25 -2.77 10.05 -3.13
CA MET A 25 -3.59 9.16 -3.94
C MET A 25 -3.82 7.87 -3.17
N VAL A 26 -5.06 7.41 -3.16
CA VAL A 26 -5.45 6.16 -2.50
C VAL A 26 -5.53 5.05 -3.54
N VAL A 27 -4.91 3.92 -3.24
CA VAL A 27 -5.05 2.71 -4.06
C VAL A 27 -5.78 1.67 -3.22
N GLY A 28 -6.85 1.11 -3.74
CA GLY A 28 -7.68 0.15 -3.01
C GLY A 28 -7.79 -1.20 -3.71
N ASP A 29 -8.26 -2.19 -2.95
CA ASP A 29 -8.64 -3.49 -3.49
C ASP A 29 -9.70 -3.28 -4.59
N PRO A 30 -9.55 -3.87 -5.80
CA PRO A 30 -10.56 -3.81 -6.85
C PRO A 30 -11.97 -4.21 -6.40
N ALA A 31 -12.08 -5.13 -5.45
CA ALA A 31 -13.38 -5.52 -4.87
C ALA A 31 -14.09 -4.38 -4.14
N GLY A 32 -13.34 -3.38 -3.66
CA GLY A 32 -13.90 -2.19 -2.99
C GLY A 32 -14.71 -1.26 -3.90
N VAL A 33 -14.68 -1.48 -5.22
CA VAL A 33 -15.55 -0.78 -6.20
C VAL A 33 -16.99 -1.29 -6.11
N GLN A 34 -17.17 -2.54 -5.63
CA GLN A 34 -18.49 -3.15 -5.51
C GLN A 34 -19.26 -2.50 -4.35
N ARG A 35 -20.56 -2.31 -4.56
CA ARG A 35 -21.45 -1.82 -3.50
C ARG A 35 -21.62 -2.91 -2.44
N ALA A 36 -21.58 -2.52 -1.16
CA ALA A 36 -21.98 -3.42 -0.10
C ALA A 36 -23.48 -3.72 -0.22
N GLN A 37 -23.89 -4.95 0.11
CA GLN A 37 -25.31 -5.34 0.05
C GLN A 37 -26.22 -4.50 0.98
N THR A 38 -25.62 -3.88 1.99
CA THR A 38 -26.32 -3.08 3.01
C THR A 38 -26.12 -1.58 2.85
N ASP A 39 -25.25 -1.15 1.91
CA ASP A 39 -24.95 0.26 1.71
C ASP A 39 -24.96 0.59 0.22
N GLU A 40 -25.67 1.65 -0.17
CA GLU A 40 -25.77 2.05 -1.58
C GLU A 40 -24.46 2.61 -2.14
N ARG A 41 -23.47 2.90 -1.26
CA ARG A 41 -22.20 3.50 -1.60
C ARG A 41 -21.05 2.50 -1.48
N SER A 42 -20.23 2.41 -2.50
CA SER A 42 -18.96 1.69 -2.42
C SER A 42 -17.95 2.44 -1.52
N VAL A 43 -16.93 1.72 -1.04
CA VAL A 43 -15.81 2.36 -0.31
C VAL A 43 -15.15 3.44 -1.18
N PHE A 44 -15.04 3.21 -2.50
CA PHE A 44 -14.49 4.18 -3.44
C PHE A 44 -15.33 5.46 -3.53
N ASP A 45 -16.66 5.33 -3.51
CA ASP A 45 -17.54 6.51 -3.54
C ASP A 45 -17.41 7.35 -2.27
N ILE A 46 -17.22 6.70 -1.11
CA ILE A 46 -16.99 7.39 0.16
C ILE A 46 -15.67 8.19 0.10
N PHE A 47 -14.58 7.59 -0.39
CA PHE A 47 -13.31 8.30 -0.53
C PHE A 47 -13.40 9.47 -1.52
N LYS A 48 -14.05 9.29 -2.67
CA LYS A 48 -14.28 10.37 -3.65
C LYS A 48 -15.10 11.51 -3.05
N ALA A 49 -16.17 11.21 -2.33
CA ALA A 49 -17.00 12.20 -1.68
C ALA A 49 -16.24 13.02 -0.61
N GLU A 50 -15.24 12.43 0.02
CA GLU A 50 -14.34 13.09 0.97
C GLU A 50 -13.17 13.83 0.31
N GLY A 51 -13.13 13.90 -1.03
CA GLY A 51 -12.15 14.67 -1.81
C GLY A 51 -10.86 13.90 -2.15
N PHE A 52 -10.83 12.58 -1.97
CA PHE A 52 -9.65 11.79 -2.30
C PHE A 52 -9.66 11.29 -3.75
N LYS A 53 -8.49 11.37 -4.40
CA LYS A 53 -8.26 10.60 -5.63
C LYS A 53 -8.03 9.14 -5.23
N ILE A 54 -8.96 8.27 -5.60
CA ILE A 54 -8.86 6.83 -5.34
C ILE A 54 -8.98 6.05 -6.65
N VAL A 55 -8.12 5.06 -6.80
CA VAL A 55 -8.10 4.15 -7.95
C VAL A 55 -8.07 2.69 -7.47
N PRO A 56 -8.70 1.77 -8.19
CA PRO A 56 -8.53 0.35 -7.91
C PRO A 56 -7.12 -0.08 -8.31
N ALA A 57 -6.55 -1.03 -7.58
CA ALA A 57 -5.35 -1.72 -8.02
C ALA A 57 -5.61 -2.44 -9.36
N LYS A 58 -4.57 -2.54 -10.20
CA LYS A 58 -4.71 -3.08 -11.57
C LYS A 58 -5.07 -4.56 -11.62
N THR A 59 -4.67 -5.30 -10.62
CA THR A 59 -4.96 -6.72 -10.48
C THR A 59 -5.04 -7.11 -9.01
N ASN A 60 -5.80 -8.16 -8.72
CA ASN A 60 -5.85 -8.81 -7.40
C ASN A 60 -5.01 -10.10 -7.37
N THR A 61 -4.25 -10.40 -8.43
CA THR A 61 -3.42 -11.60 -8.51
C THR A 61 -2.30 -11.52 -7.48
N ILE A 62 -2.26 -12.47 -6.55
CA ILE A 62 -1.33 -12.47 -5.41
C ILE A 62 0.13 -12.52 -5.86
N THR A 63 0.46 -13.30 -6.87
CA THR A 63 1.83 -13.41 -7.41
C THR A 63 2.33 -12.09 -7.98
N ALA A 64 1.49 -11.35 -8.70
CA ALA A 64 1.84 -10.03 -9.24
C ALA A 64 2.06 -8.99 -8.12
N ARG A 65 1.26 -9.06 -7.05
CA ARG A 65 1.37 -8.17 -5.90
C ARG A 65 2.66 -8.42 -5.12
N ILE A 66 2.98 -9.68 -4.85
CA ILE A 66 4.23 -10.08 -4.17
C ILE A 66 5.45 -9.69 -5.03
N ALA A 67 5.43 -9.97 -6.32
CA ALA A 67 6.51 -9.58 -7.23
C ALA A 67 6.75 -8.06 -7.24
N ALA A 68 5.71 -7.25 -7.15
CA ALA A 68 5.86 -5.80 -7.05
C ALA A 68 6.57 -5.37 -5.76
N VAL A 69 6.29 -6.02 -4.64
CA VAL A 69 7.02 -5.77 -3.38
C VAL A 69 8.49 -6.16 -3.51
N ASP A 70 8.78 -7.36 -4.05
CA ASP A 70 10.15 -7.83 -4.26
C ASP A 70 10.95 -6.89 -5.17
N ASN A 71 10.33 -6.35 -6.22
CA ASN A 71 10.96 -5.35 -7.09
C ASN A 71 11.36 -4.09 -6.32
N TRP A 72 10.54 -3.62 -5.38
CA TRP A 72 10.88 -2.48 -4.54
C TRP A 72 11.96 -2.79 -3.51
N LEU A 73 11.91 -3.96 -2.88
CA LEU A 73 12.89 -4.38 -1.87
C LEU A 73 14.29 -4.61 -2.44
N THR A 74 14.37 -5.06 -3.71
CA THR A 74 15.65 -5.34 -4.38
C THR A 74 16.21 -4.17 -5.16
N ARG A 75 15.43 -3.11 -5.36
CA ARG A 75 15.83 -1.91 -6.10
C ARG A 75 16.70 -0.98 -5.26
N SER A 76 17.69 -0.38 -5.91
CA SER A 76 18.46 0.74 -5.37
C SER A 76 18.20 2.01 -6.18
N ILE A 77 18.11 3.16 -5.52
CA ILE A 77 17.99 4.50 -6.13
C ILE A 77 19.08 5.38 -5.51
N ASP A 78 19.93 5.95 -6.35
CA ASP A 78 21.05 6.81 -5.93
C ASP A 78 21.95 6.17 -4.85
N GLY A 79 22.14 4.84 -4.92
CA GLY A 79 22.95 4.06 -3.98
C GLY A 79 22.25 3.70 -2.67
N GLY A 80 21.02 4.14 -2.47
CA GLY A 80 20.19 3.80 -1.30
C GLY A 80 19.07 2.83 -1.62
N ALA A 81 18.44 2.27 -0.58
CA ALA A 81 17.27 1.40 -0.74
C ALA A 81 16.11 2.19 -1.33
N ALA A 82 15.45 1.65 -2.36
CA ALA A 82 14.27 2.27 -2.98
C ALA A 82 13.01 2.16 -2.11
N HIS A 83 13.01 1.23 -1.16
CA HIS A 83 11.88 0.98 -0.26
C HIS A 83 12.31 1.19 1.19
N LEU A 84 11.64 2.11 1.85
CA LEU A 84 11.88 2.43 3.25
C LEU A 84 10.57 2.32 4.03
N VAL A 85 10.62 1.71 5.20
CA VAL A 85 9.49 1.56 6.11
C VAL A 85 9.75 2.39 7.37
N ASP A 86 8.86 3.33 7.67
CA ASP A 86 8.93 4.13 8.90
C ASP A 86 8.92 3.19 10.14
N PRO A 87 9.83 3.39 11.11
CA PRO A 87 9.89 2.55 12.33
C PRO A 87 8.58 2.52 13.14
N GLY A 88 7.71 3.51 12.97
CA GLY A 88 6.37 3.54 13.57
C GLY A 88 5.37 2.57 12.92
N CYS A 89 5.65 2.05 11.72
CA CYS A 89 4.81 1.08 11.00
C CYS A 89 4.97 -0.34 11.57
N LYS A 90 4.81 -0.52 12.87
CA LYS A 90 5.06 -1.78 13.59
C LYS A 90 4.30 -2.98 13.03
N ALA A 91 3.06 -2.78 12.58
CA ALA A 91 2.25 -3.86 12.00
C ALA A 91 2.88 -4.40 10.70
N LEU A 92 3.35 -3.50 9.82
CA LEU A 92 4.02 -3.87 8.57
C LEU A 92 5.38 -4.51 8.84
N ILE A 93 6.17 -3.94 9.76
CA ILE A 93 7.46 -4.50 10.16
C ILE A 93 7.31 -5.92 10.72
N ASN A 94 6.30 -6.15 11.58
CA ASN A 94 6.03 -7.48 12.12
C ASN A 94 5.57 -8.47 11.05
N ALA A 95 4.84 -8.00 10.03
CA ALA A 95 4.48 -8.82 8.88
C ALA A 95 5.74 -9.30 8.14
N TYR A 96 6.66 -8.39 7.83
CA TYR A 96 7.95 -8.73 7.20
C TYR A 96 8.83 -9.66 8.04
N ARG A 97 8.78 -9.54 9.35
CA ARG A 97 9.54 -10.40 10.29
C ARG A 97 8.97 -11.82 10.44
N GLY A 98 8.15 -12.27 9.52
CA GLY A 98 7.59 -13.62 9.48
C GLY A 98 6.13 -13.72 9.92
N GLY A 99 5.47 -12.58 10.21
CA GLY A 99 4.02 -12.56 10.47
C GLY A 99 3.21 -12.85 9.21
N TYR A 100 3.69 -12.46 8.04
CA TYR A 100 3.12 -12.79 6.74
C TYR A 100 3.97 -13.88 6.09
N ARG A 101 3.43 -15.08 5.99
CA ARG A 101 4.17 -16.28 5.57
C ARG A 101 3.28 -17.27 4.85
N TYR A 102 3.88 -18.16 4.09
CA TYR A 102 3.20 -19.31 3.53
C TYR A 102 2.97 -20.37 4.61
N LYS A 103 1.82 -21.01 4.58
CA LYS A 103 1.51 -22.11 5.49
C LYS A 103 2.23 -23.37 5.01
N VAL A 104 2.84 -24.07 5.95
CA VAL A 104 3.41 -25.39 5.72
C VAL A 104 2.42 -26.42 6.23
N LYS A 105 1.99 -27.32 5.35
CA LYS A 105 1.10 -28.45 5.69
C LYS A 105 1.85 -29.48 6.53
N THR A 106 1.10 -30.35 7.22
CA THR A 106 1.69 -31.46 7.98
C THR A 106 2.54 -32.40 7.10
N SER A 107 2.24 -32.48 5.82
CA SER A 107 3.03 -33.20 4.81
C SER A 107 4.40 -32.58 4.50
N GLY A 108 4.69 -31.35 5.00
CA GLY A 108 5.87 -30.59 4.61
C GLY A 108 5.70 -29.77 3.34
N GLU A 109 4.57 -29.89 2.66
CA GLU A 109 4.25 -29.09 1.47
C GLU A 109 3.92 -27.64 1.85
N VAL A 110 4.45 -26.68 1.10
CA VAL A 110 4.15 -25.26 1.27
C VAL A 110 2.93 -24.89 0.42
N GLU A 111 1.96 -24.20 1.00
CA GLU A 111 0.81 -23.70 0.24
C GLU A 111 1.25 -22.63 -0.77
N ASP A 112 0.51 -22.52 -1.88
CA ASP A 112 0.79 -21.57 -2.98
C ASP A 112 0.38 -20.12 -2.66
N LYS A 113 -0.29 -19.91 -1.53
CA LYS A 113 -0.75 -18.59 -1.06
C LYS A 113 -0.34 -18.36 0.39
N PRO A 114 -0.03 -17.11 0.75
CA PRO A 114 0.22 -16.76 2.14
C PRO A 114 -0.97 -17.05 3.05
N GLU A 115 -0.68 -17.42 4.29
CA GLU A 115 -1.66 -17.69 5.32
C GLU A 115 -2.53 -16.44 5.59
N LYS A 116 -3.86 -16.60 5.62
CA LYS A 116 -4.78 -15.54 6.04
C LYS A 116 -4.74 -15.40 7.56
N ASN A 117 -4.14 -14.33 8.03
CA ASN A 117 -4.00 -14.00 9.45
C ASN A 117 -4.10 -12.48 9.68
N ARG A 118 -3.85 -12.02 10.90
CA ARG A 118 -3.92 -10.60 11.27
C ARG A 118 -2.99 -9.67 10.47
N HIS A 119 -1.95 -10.22 9.85
CA HIS A 119 -0.98 -9.45 9.04
C HIS A 119 -1.40 -9.34 7.57
N SER A 120 -2.34 -10.16 7.10
CA SER A 120 -2.74 -10.19 5.70
C SER A 120 -3.27 -8.84 5.23
N HIS A 121 -4.11 -8.18 6.02
CA HIS A 121 -4.72 -6.90 5.60
C HIS A 121 -3.71 -5.78 5.42
N VAL A 122 -2.70 -5.67 6.29
CA VAL A 122 -1.67 -4.65 6.13
C VAL A 122 -0.74 -4.97 4.96
N MET A 123 -0.46 -6.26 4.72
CA MET A 123 0.32 -6.68 3.56
C MET A 123 -0.45 -6.51 2.25
N ASP A 124 -1.72 -6.90 2.19
CA ASP A 124 -2.58 -6.65 1.02
C ASP A 124 -2.57 -5.16 0.64
N ALA A 125 -2.76 -4.26 1.61
CA ALA A 125 -2.74 -2.82 1.37
C ALA A 125 -1.36 -2.33 0.87
N HIS A 126 -0.28 -2.83 1.47
CA HIS A 126 1.09 -2.51 1.08
C HIS A 126 1.42 -3.03 -0.32
N GLU A 127 1.05 -4.26 -0.64
CA GLU A 127 1.22 -4.87 -1.95
C GLU A 127 0.49 -4.10 -3.05
N TYR A 128 -0.73 -3.62 -2.80
CA TYR A 128 -1.44 -2.76 -3.77
C TYR A 128 -0.73 -1.43 -3.99
N ALA A 129 -0.18 -0.83 -2.95
CA ALA A 129 0.59 0.41 -3.09
C ALA A 129 1.87 0.19 -3.90
N CYS A 130 2.63 -0.88 -3.61
CA CYS A 130 3.83 -1.27 -4.36
C CYS A 130 3.52 -1.57 -5.83
N LEU A 131 2.46 -2.33 -6.09
CA LEU A 131 2.02 -2.66 -7.45
C LEU A 131 1.64 -1.41 -8.26
N HIS A 132 1.00 -0.44 -7.61
CA HIS A 132 0.63 0.81 -8.27
C HIS A 132 1.84 1.68 -8.56
N ALA A 133 2.79 1.73 -7.65
CA ALA A 133 4.00 2.54 -7.75
C ALA A 133 5.11 1.88 -8.60
N ASP A 134 5.01 0.60 -8.93
CA ASP A 134 6.04 -0.13 -9.67
C ASP A 134 6.14 0.35 -11.14
N PRO A 135 7.26 0.97 -11.54
CA PRO A 135 7.44 1.47 -12.90
C PRO A 135 7.63 0.36 -13.94
N ALA A 136 8.09 -0.83 -13.54
CA ALA A 136 8.34 -1.95 -14.45
C ALA A 136 7.09 -2.79 -14.71
N GLY A 137 6.12 -2.72 -13.82
CA GLY A 137 4.97 -3.61 -13.78
C GLY A 137 3.65 -2.94 -14.14
N PHE A 138 3.37 -2.16 -15.08
CA PHE A 138 2.06 -1.60 -15.43
C PHE A 138 1.78 -0.11 -15.14
N GLY A 139 2.67 0.65 -14.51
CA GLY A 139 2.38 2.05 -14.13
C GLY A 139 3.50 3.05 -14.39
N GLY A 140 4.57 2.64 -15.02
CA GLY A 140 5.84 3.36 -15.10
C GLY A 140 5.88 4.69 -15.87
N GLY A 141 4.76 5.24 -16.27
CA GLY A 141 4.74 6.51 -17.02
C GLY A 141 4.36 7.75 -16.22
N LEU A 142 3.72 7.63 -15.08
CA LEU A 142 3.08 8.80 -14.44
C LEU A 142 3.81 9.37 -13.23
N PHE A 143 4.70 8.63 -12.58
CA PHE A 143 5.41 9.12 -11.40
C PHE A 143 6.77 9.77 -11.68
N MET A 144 7.37 9.51 -12.85
CA MET A 144 8.68 10.07 -13.21
C MET A 144 8.63 11.49 -13.83
N GLN A 145 7.46 12.02 -14.16
CA GLN A 145 7.36 13.31 -14.87
C GLN A 145 7.00 14.53 -14.02
N GLN A 146 6.78 14.41 -12.72
CA GLN A 146 6.44 15.56 -11.88
C GLN A 146 7.34 15.76 -10.67
N GLY A 147 8.64 15.55 -10.75
CA GLY A 147 9.49 15.63 -9.57
C GLY A 147 10.92 16.07 -9.77
N ARG A 148 11.26 16.93 -10.73
CA ARG A 148 12.40 17.84 -10.55
C ARG A 148 11.93 19.04 -9.72
N ARG A 149 11.54 18.81 -8.49
CA ARG A 149 11.55 19.82 -7.43
C ARG A 149 12.55 19.31 -6.40
N GLU A 150 13.50 20.16 -6.11
CA GLU A 150 14.60 19.94 -5.17
C GLU A 150 14.18 19.09 -3.98
N VAL A 151 14.75 17.90 -3.89
CA VAL A 151 14.74 17.12 -2.64
C VAL A 151 15.52 17.95 -1.65
N ARG A 152 14.84 18.68 -0.76
CA ARG A 152 15.48 19.20 0.44
C ARG A 152 16.04 17.99 1.17
N LYS A 153 17.38 17.94 1.22
CA LYS A 153 18.10 16.96 2.02
C LYS A 153 17.64 17.10 3.47
N SER A 154 16.67 16.29 3.90
CA SER A 154 16.43 16.11 5.32
C SER A 154 17.52 15.18 5.82
N THR A 155 18.54 15.76 6.41
CA THR A 155 19.59 15.03 7.14
C THR A 155 18.94 14.47 8.39
N PHE A 156 18.66 13.19 8.40
CA PHE A 156 18.28 12.49 9.63
C PHE A 156 19.57 12.13 10.35
N TYR A 157 19.81 12.76 11.50
CA TYR A 157 20.81 12.30 12.46
C TYR A 157 20.19 11.15 13.27
N TYR A 158 21.00 10.10 13.50
CA TYR A 158 20.66 8.96 14.35
C TYR A 158 20.58 9.36 15.83
#